data_38bc33e72c1bf879b0a8c4c0d9db33b9
#
_entry.id   38bc33e72c1bf879b0a8c4c0d9db33b9
#
_cell.length_a   1.000
_cell.length_b   1.000
_cell.length_c   1.000
_cell.angle_alpha   90.00
_cell.angle_beta   90.00
_cell.angle_gamma   90.00
#
_symmetry.space_group_name_H-M   'P 1'
#
loop_
_entity.id
_entity.type
_entity.pdbx_description
1 polymer ?
#
loop_
_entity_poly.entity_id
_entity_poly.type
_entity_poly.pdbx_seq_one_letter_code
_entity_poly.pdbx_strand_id
1 'polypeptide(L)'
;MLVIVNSPTSGPRRLRRWLSEAGIEVIEKLGQDGLPETLDGVNGLVMLGGGFMPDDDSRAPWLAQERELAREAILRDLPTLGICLGAQILTHVAGGKVRAKYGPAERGAVIITATAEGRHDAVMGSLAKGAPMIENHQDQMTELPPDAVLLATSDAVAHQAFRLGKHVRAVQFHPEASSQDLRAWDETALADQGLTLTDLITAADNVNEENTAAAADLVRRFAAEVSV
;
A
#
# COMPACT_ATOMS: atom_id res chain seq x y z
N MET A 1 -4.99 4.38 -15.74
CA MET A 1 -4.46 4.46 -14.35
C MET A 1 -2.94 4.43 -14.40
N LEU A 2 -2.27 5.32 -13.67
CA LEU A 2 -0.83 5.30 -13.47
C LEU A 2 -0.49 4.40 -12.27
N VAL A 3 0.51 3.53 -12.41
CA VAL A 3 1.07 2.71 -11.33
C VAL A 3 2.56 3.05 -11.21
N ILE A 4 2.95 3.66 -10.09
CA ILE A 4 4.34 3.98 -9.78
C ILE A 4 4.99 2.81 -9.07
N VAL A 5 6.10 2.33 -9.62
CA VAL A 5 6.88 1.21 -9.11
C VAL A 5 8.19 1.74 -8.52
N ASN A 6 8.40 1.55 -7.22
CA ASN A 6 9.57 2.07 -6.50
C ASN A 6 10.74 1.10 -6.41
N SER A 7 10.56 -0.13 -6.88
CA SER A 7 11.63 -1.13 -6.91
C SER A 7 11.47 -2.02 -8.14
N PRO A 8 12.52 -2.30 -8.89
CA PRO A 8 12.46 -3.16 -10.08
C PRO A 8 12.05 -4.61 -9.76
N THR A 9 12.10 -5.00 -8.48
CA THR A 9 11.69 -6.33 -8.01
C THR A 9 10.30 -6.37 -7.38
N SER A 10 9.62 -5.22 -7.27
CA SER A 10 8.32 -5.07 -6.57
C SER A 10 7.29 -4.40 -7.46
N GLY A 11 6.89 -5.05 -8.53
CA GLY A 11 5.82 -4.56 -9.42
C GLY A 11 4.41 -4.78 -8.83
N PRO A 12 3.36 -4.44 -9.60
CA PRO A 12 1.96 -4.51 -9.14
C PRO A 12 1.41 -5.94 -9.01
N ARG A 13 2.17 -6.98 -9.39
CA ARG A 13 1.83 -8.40 -9.18
C ARG A 13 0.38 -8.72 -9.57
N ARG A 14 -0.39 -9.36 -8.65
CA ARG A 14 -1.81 -9.69 -8.87
C ARG A 14 -2.73 -8.48 -9.03
N LEU A 15 -2.33 -7.31 -8.49
CA LEU A 15 -3.07 -6.04 -8.65
C LEU A 15 -3.27 -5.69 -10.12
N ARG A 16 -2.21 -5.80 -10.95
CA ARG A 16 -2.29 -5.52 -12.39
C ARG A 16 -3.40 -6.32 -13.07
N ARG A 17 -3.44 -7.64 -12.80
CA ARG A 17 -4.45 -8.52 -13.37
C ARG A 17 -5.86 -8.08 -12.97
N TRP A 18 -6.10 -7.85 -11.68
CA TRP A 18 -7.42 -7.47 -11.17
C TRP A 18 -7.90 -6.11 -11.70
N LEU A 19 -7.01 -5.14 -11.85
CA LEU A 19 -7.32 -3.85 -12.48
C LEU A 19 -7.67 -4.03 -13.96
N SER A 20 -6.91 -4.84 -14.70
CA SER A 20 -7.19 -5.12 -16.11
C SER A 20 -8.50 -5.89 -16.28
N GLU A 21 -8.82 -6.86 -15.42
CA GLU A 21 -10.10 -7.57 -15.39
C GLU A 21 -11.28 -6.63 -15.11
N ALA A 22 -11.06 -5.53 -14.37
CA ALA A 22 -12.03 -4.46 -14.15
C ALA A 22 -12.11 -3.45 -15.31
N GLY A 23 -11.41 -3.67 -16.43
CA GLY A 23 -11.42 -2.81 -17.61
C GLY A 23 -10.52 -1.57 -17.50
N ILE A 24 -9.63 -1.52 -16.52
CA ILE A 24 -8.72 -0.38 -16.32
C ILE A 24 -7.43 -0.61 -17.11
N GLU A 25 -7.09 0.34 -17.98
CA GLU A 25 -5.78 0.39 -18.62
C GLU A 25 -4.72 0.80 -17.60
N VAL A 26 -3.71 -0.06 -17.39
CA VAL A 26 -2.62 0.14 -16.43
C VAL A 26 -1.36 0.60 -17.15
N ILE A 27 -0.87 1.78 -16.78
CA ILE A 27 0.40 2.35 -17.24
C ILE A 27 1.39 2.27 -16.08
N GLU A 28 2.35 1.35 -16.17
CA GLU A 28 3.41 1.21 -15.16
C GLU A 28 4.57 2.15 -15.47
N LYS A 29 5.07 2.83 -14.44
CA LYS A 29 6.29 3.64 -14.48
C LYS A 29 7.21 3.26 -13.34
N LEU A 30 8.40 2.80 -13.68
CA LEU A 30 9.47 2.61 -12.71
C LEU A 30 10.06 3.98 -12.36
N GLY A 31 10.05 4.33 -11.07
CA GLY A 31 10.45 5.66 -10.61
C GLY A 31 11.82 6.10 -11.12
N GLN A 32 12.80 5.20 -11.06
CA GLN A 32 14.17 5.47 -11.54
C GLN A 32 14.28 5.78 -13.06
N ASP A 33 13.28 5.41 -13.85
CA ASP A 33 13.24 5.66 -15.30
C ASP A 33 12.54 6.99 -15.65
N GLY A 34 12.06 7.70 -14.61
CA GLY A 34 11.39 8.98 -14.71
C GLY A 34 9.87 8.87 -14.60
N LEU A 35 9.31 9.80 -13.82
CA LEU A 35 7.86 9.95 -13.62
C LEU A 35 7.32 11.12 -14.46
N PRO A 36 6.02 11.13 -14.79
CA PRO A 36 5.41 12.27 -15.46
C PRO A 36 5.46 13.52 -14.55
N GLU A 37 5.39 14.70 -15.16
CA GLU A 37 5.37 15.96 -14.44
C GLU A 37 4.03 16.20 -13.72
N THR A 38 2.92 15.74 -14.30
CA THR A 38 1.55 15.90 -13.80
C THR A 38 0.74 14.62 -13.97
N LEU A 39 -0.44 14.58 -13.34
CA LEU A 39 -1.43 13.51 -13.52
C LEU A 39 -2.46 13.84 -14.64
N ASP A 40 -2.11 14.69 -15.59
CA ASP A 40 -3.02 15.02 -16.70
C ASP A 40 -3.32 13.77 -17.55
N GLY A 41 -4.60 13.56 -17.83
CA GLY A 41 -5.08 12.37 -18.54
C GLY A 41 -5.06 11.07 -17.73
N VAL A 42 -4.74 11.14 -16.42
CA VAL A 42 -4.75 10.01 -15.49
C VAL A 42 -6.04 10.04 -14.67
N ASN A 43 -6.79 8.93 -14.67
CA ASN A 43 -8.05 8.79 -13.92
C ASN A 43 -7.89 8.09 -12.57
N GLY A 44 -6.69 7.61 -12.25
CA GLY A 44 -6.38 6.96 -10.97
C GLY A 44 -4.89 6.72 -10.81
N LEU A 45 -4.43 6.67 -9.56
CA LEU A 45 -3.03 6.52 -9.19
C LEU A 45 -2.86 5.34 -8.22
N VAL A 46 -1.86 4.50 -8.47
CA VAL A 46 -1.33 3.56 -7.48
C VAL A 46 0.13 3.88 -7.25
N MET A 47 0.53 4.00 -5.99
CA MET A 47 1.91 4.20 -5.56
C MET A 47 2.33 2.98 -4.77
N LEU A 48 3.27 2.20 -5.30
CA LEU A 48 3.68 0.93 -4.70
C LEU A 48 4.71 1.10 -3.57
N GLY A 49 5.00 0.00 -2.89
CA GLY A 49 6.01 -0.08 -1.86
C GLY A 49 7.44 0.08 -2.37
N GLY A 50 8.37 0.33 -1.43
CA GLY A 50 9.79 0.45 -1.69
C GLY A 50 10.59 0.50 -0.39
N GLY A 51 11.91 0.26 -0.48
CA GLY A 51 12.82 0.21 0.67
C GLY A 51 13.41 1.58 1.05
N PHE A 52 12.59 2.63 1.03
CA PHE A 52 13.02 4.02 1.28
C PHE A 52 12.12 4.68 2.31
N MET A 53 12.61 5.73 2.96
CA MET A 53 11.75 6.69 3.64
C MET A 53 11.10 7.62 2.61
N PRO A 54 9.95 8.25 2.92
CA PRO A 54 9.22 9.11 1.97
C PRO A 54 10.01 10.30 1.41
N ASP A 55 11.06 10.70 2.09
CA ASP A 55 11.91 11.86 1.79
C ASP A 55 13.38 11.48 1.50
N ASP A 56 13.63 10.22 1.19
CA ASP A 56 14.99 9.69 0.94
C ASP A 56 15.47 9.96 -0.50
N ASP A 57 15.49 11.23 -0.87
CA ASP A 57 15.87 11.69 -2.22
C ASP A 57 17.34 11.35 -2.55
N SER A 58 18.17 11.12 -1.54
CA SER A 58 19.58 10.77 -1.73
C SER A 58 19.77 9.39 -2.35
N ARG A 59 18.92 8.42 -1.99
CA ARG A 59 18.92 7.05 -2.53
C ARG A 59 17.91 6.85 -3.66
N ALA A 60 16.85 7.65 -3.67
CA ALA A 60 15.74 7.54 -4.62
C ALA A 60 15.28 8.92 -5.10
N PRO A 61 16.05 9.58 -6.01
CA PRO A 61 15.76 10.96 -6.43
C PRO A 61 14.37 11.18 -7.04
N TRP A 62 13.74 10.13 -7.58
CA TRP A 62 12.38 10.18 -8.13
C TRP A 62 11.29 10.39 -7.08
N LEU A 63 11.59 10.14 -5.78
CA LEU A 63 10.63 10.36 -4.69
C LEU A 63 10.20 11.83 -4.59
N ALA A 64 11.08 12.77 -4.94
CA ALA A 64 10.71 14.18 -5.01
C ALA A 64 9.55 14.40 -5.97
N GLN A 65 9.60 13.83 -7.18
CA GLN A 65 8.53 13.91 -8.17
C GLN A 65 7.30 13.11 -7.75
N GLU A 66 7.48 11.92 -7.15
CA GLU A 66 6.36 11.12 -6.65
C GLU A 66 5.57 11.86 -5.56
N ARG A 67 6.24 12.63 -4.68
CA ARG A 67 5.58 13.49 -3.70
C ARG A 67 4.77 14.62 -4.36
N GLU A 68 5.23 15.22 -5.46
CA GLU A 68 4.44 16.21 -6.19
C GLU A 68 3.18 15.58 -6.81
N LEU A 69 3.29 14.40 -7.42
CA LEU A 69 2.14 13.65 -7.92
C LEU A 69 1.16 13.26 -6.81
N ALA A 70 1.67 12.89 -5.64
CA ALA A 70 0.84 12.62 -4.46
C ALA A 70 0.08 13.86 -3.98
N ARG A 71 0.72 15.05 -3.94
CA ARG A 71 0.05 16.32 -3.63
C ARG A 71 -1.04 16.66 -4.64
N GLU A 72 -0.76 16.50 -5.93
CA GLU A 72 -1.73 16.71 -7.00
C GLU A 72 -2.92 15.76 -6.86
N ALA A 73 -2.68 14.47 -6.59
CA ALA A 73 -3.72 13.49 -6.37
C ALA A 73 -4.64 13.84 -5.19
N ILE A 74 -4.05 14.28 -4.07
CA ILE A 74 -4.81 14.74 -2.89
C ILE A 74 -5.64 15.99 -3.23
N LEU A 75 -5.03 16.99 -3.88
CA LEU A 75 -5.70 18.24 -4.24
C LEU A 75 -6.90 18.02 -5.17
N ARG A 76 -6.78 17.06 -6.10
CA ARG A 76 -7.82 16.71 -7.07
C ARG A 76 -8.82 15.68 -6.52
N ASP A 77 -8.59 15.16 -5.32
CA ASP A 77 -9.31 13.98 -4.78
C ASP A 77 -9.37 12.83 -5.80
N LEU A 78 -8.26 12.63 -6.53
CA LEU A 78 -8.14 11.61 -7.57
C LEU A 78 -8.15 10.22 -6.92
N PRO A 79 -8.92 9.24 -7.45
CA PRO A 79 -8.86 7.87 -6.95
C PRO A 79 -7.41 7.37 -6.84
N THR A 80 -6.92 7.21 -5.60
CA THR A 80 -5.53 6.90 -5.30
C THR A 80 -5.43 5.79 -4.27
N LEU A 81 -4.52 4.84 -4.50
CA LEU A 81 -4.14 3.79 -3.56
C LEU A 81 -2.63 3.85 -3.32
N GLY A 82 -2.21 4.39 -2.19
CA GLY A 82 -0.83 4.31 -1.70
C GLY A 82 -0.63 3.02 -0.91
N ILE A 83 0.40 2.24 -1.25
CA ILE A 83 0.73 0.95 -0.64
C ILE A 83 2.11 1.03 0.01
N CYS A 84 2.23 0.73 1.30
CA CYS A 84 3.46 0.73 2.07
C CYS A 84 4.22 2.08 1.93
N LEU A 85 5.31 2.17 1.16
CA LEU A 85 5.99 3.44 0.89
C LEU A 85 5.03 4.48 0.27
N GLY A 86 4.15 4.07 -0.65
CA GLY A 86 3.13 4.98 -1.23
C GLY A 86 2.19 5.56 -0.18
N ALA A 87 1.78 4.76 0.82
CA ALA A 87 1.00 5.24 1.97
C ALA A 87 1.80 6.21 2.84
N GLN A 88 3.07 5.92 3.05
CA GLN A 88 3.98 6.77 3.81
C GLN A 88 4.24 8.11 3.10
N ILE A 89 4.33 8.10 1.76
CA ILE A 89 4.44 9.34 0.95
C ILE A 89 3.17 10.18 1.11
N LEU A 90 1.97 9.59 1.00
CA LEU A 90 0.70 10.29 1.22
C LEU A 90 0.63 10.88 2.64
N THR A 91 1.08 10.11 3.65
CA THR A 91 1.17 10.58 5.05
C THR A 91 2.08 11.80 5.16
N HIS A 92 3.28 11.73 4.59
CA HIS A 92 4.29 12.78 4.65
C HIS A 92 3.82 14.07 3.98
N VAL A 93 3.29 13.98 2.76
CA VAL A 93 2.89 15.18 1.99
C VAL A 93 1.62 15.85 2.53
N ALA A 94 0.78 15.11 3.25
CA ALA A 94 -0.43 15.62 3.87
C ALA A 94 -0.24 16.11 5.31
N GLY A 95 1.02 16.13 5.82
CA GLY A 95 1.36 16.69 7.12
C GLY A 95 1.31 15.70 8.30
N GLY A 96 1.22 14.42 8.04
CA GLY A 96 1.43 13.36 9.03
C GLY A 96 2.91 13.07 9.26
N LYS A 97 3.21 12.03 10.06
CA LYS A 97 4.60 11.63 10.36
C LYS A 97 4.83 10.15 10.09
N VAL A 98 5.96 9.88 9.47
CA VAL A 98 6.52 8.54 9.28
C VAL A 98 7.83 8.45 10.05
N ARG A 99 8.04 7.34 10.75
CA ARG A 99 9.28 7.09 11.50
C ARG A 99 9.88 5.76 11.09
N ALA A 100 11.18 5.83 10.77
CA ALA A 100 11.97 4.65 10.44
C ALA A 100 12.15 3.75 11.67
N LYS A 101 12.04 2.44 11.46
CA LYS A 101 12.26 1.39 12.47
C LYS A 101 11.57 1.68 13.80
N TYR A 102 10.31 2.07 13.73
CA TYR A 102 9.52 2.46 14.89
C TYR A 102 8.59 1.34 15.32
N GLY A 103 8.65 0.97 16.62
CA GLY A 103 7.80 -0.08 17.18
C GLY A 103 8.08 -1.47 16.59
N PRO A 104 7.09 -2.37 16.66
CA PRO A 104 7.22 -3.72 16.10
C PRO A 104 7.20 -3.69 14.58
N ALA A 105 8.09 -4.47 13.95
CA ALA A 105 7.98 -4.77 12.53
C ALA A 105 6.89 -5.80 12.28
N GLU A 106 6.18 -5.69 11.16
CA GLU A 106 5.24 -6.73 10.73
C GLU A 106 5.75 -7.43 9.47
N ARG A 107 5.69 -8.76 9.48
CA ARG A 107 6.20 -9.63 8.42
C ARG A 107 5.25 -10.80 8.17
N GLY A 108 5.01 -11.11 6.89
CA GLY A 108 4.15 -12.23 6.51
C GLY A 108 2.67 -11.89 6.55
N ALA A 109 1.84 -12.87 6.87
CA ALA A 109 0.39 -12.69 6.94
C ALA A 109 -0.02 -12.13 8.33
N VAL A 110 -0.63 -10.94 8.33
CA VAL A 110 -1.11 -10.24 9.53
C VAL A 110 -2.59 -9.95 9.39
N ILE A 111 -3.35 -10.12 10.46
CA ILE A 111 -4.78 -9.77 10.45
C ILE A 111 -4.95 -8.26 10.52
N ILE A 112 -5.56 -7.70 9.49
CA ILE A 112 -5.92 -6.28 9.40
C ILE A 112 -7.42 -6.14 9.64
N THR A 113 -7.79 -5.29 10.57
CA THR A 113 -9.20 -5.10 10.98
C THR A 113 -9.65 -3.69 10.70
N ALA A 114 -10.80 -3.55 10.01
CA ALA A 114 -11.38 -2.24 9.76
C ALA A 114 -11.93 -1.60 11.05
N THR A 115 -11.68 -0.30 11.20
CA THR A 115 -12.33 0.55 12.23
C THR A 115 -13.83 0.68 12.00
N ALA A 116 -14.54 1.43 12.83
CA ALA A 116 -15.95 1.76 12.60
C ALA A 116 -16.11 2.48 11.25
N GLU A 117 -15.27 3.47 10.98
CA GLU A 117 -15.24 4.23 9.73
C GLU A 117 -14.84 3.35 8.55
N GLY A 118 -13.84 2.47 8.74
CA GLY A 118 -13.38 1.55 7.70
C GLY A 118 -14.45 0.55 7.26
N ARG A 119 -15.32 0.10 8.16
CA ARG A 119 -16.45 -0.78 7.81
C ARG A 119 -17.47 -0.11 6.88
N HIS A 120 -17.57 1.22 6.92
CA HIS A 120 -18.46 2.01 6.07
C HIS A 120 -17.73 2.61 4.85
N ASP A 121 -16.40 2.47 4.78
CA ASP A 121 -15.64 2.94 3.63
C ASP A 121 -15.92 2.09 2.38
N ALA A 122 -16.05 2.76 1.23
CA ALA A 122 -16.40 2.12 -0.02
C ALA A 122 -15.41 1.02 -0.45
N VAL A 123 -14.13 1.12 -0.05
CA VAL A 123 -13.06 0.20 -0.45
C VAL A 123 -12.69 -0.80 0.66
N MET A 124 -12.65 -0.36 1.92
CA MET A 124 -12.14 -1.15 3.05
C MET A 124 -13.16 -2.15 3.65
N GLY A 125 -14.37 -2.22 3.12
CA GLY A 125 -15.43 -3.08 3.68
C GLY A 125 -15.09 -4.58 3.73
N SER A 126 -14.18 -5.07 2.88
CA SER A 126 -13.67 -6.44 2.93
C SER A 126 -12.93 -6.78 4.24
N LEU A 127 -12.43 -5.76 4.96
CA LEU A 127 -11.71 -5.91 6.22
C LEU A 127 -12.62 -5.84 7.47
N ALA A 128 -13.93 -5.77 7.29
CA ALA A 128 -14.88 -5.53 8.38
C ALA A 128 -14.84 -6.58 9.51
N LYS A 129 -14.51 -7.83 9.17
CA LYS A 129 -14.39 -8.95 10.13
C LYS A 129 -12.94 -9.28 10.49
N GLY A 130 -11.99 -8.49 10.00
CA GLY A 130 -10.58 -8.84 9.95
C GLY A 130 -10.30 -9.73 8.74
N ALA A 131 -9.15 -9.49 8.09
CA ALA A 131 -8.67 -10.34 7.00
C ALA A 131 -7.14 -10.38 7.02
N PRO A 132 -6.54 -11.54 6.69
CA PRO A 132 -5.09 -11.63 6.58
C PRO A 132 -4.61 -10.83 5.36
N MET A 133 -3.62 -9.95 5.57
CA MET A 133 -2.90 -9.25 4.52
C MET A 133 -1.41 -9.49 4.65
N ILE A 134 -0.68 -9.39 3.54
CA ILE A 134 0.77 -9.51 3.57
C ILE A 134 1.36 -8.19 4.04
N GLU A 135 2.24 -8.28 5.02
CA GLU A 135 3.01 -7.17 5.58
C GLU A 135 4.51 -7.38 5.39
N ASN A 136 5.22 -6.30 5.12
CA ASN A 136 6.67 -6.29 5.04
C ASN A 136 7.23 -4.89 5.36
N HIS A 137 7.01 -4.41 6.58
CA HIS A 137 7.46 -3.07 6.98
C HIS A 137 8.14 -3.06 8.34
N GLN A 138 9.02 -2.07 8.55
CA GLN A 138 9.62 -1.68 9.83
C GLN A 138 9.32 -0.21 10.12
N ASP A 139 9.14 0.58 9.05
CA ASP A 139 8.82 1.99 9.15
C ASP A 139 7.31 2.13 9.29
N GLN A 140 6.87 3.07 10.12
CA GLN A 140 5.46 3.20 10.46
C GLN A 140 4.96 4.64 10.31
N MET A 141 3.73 4.77 9.89
CA MET A 141 2.95 6.00 9.98
C MET A 141 2.59 6.22 11.46
N THR A 142 3.32 7.12 12.15
CA THR A 142 3.15 7.34 13.59
C THR A 142 2.14 8.42 13.95
N GLU A 143 1.93 9.38 13.06
CA GLU A 143 0.88 10.40 13.16
C GLU A 143 0.19 10.50 11.80
N LEU A 144 -1.12 10.33 11.79
CA LEU A 144 -1.90 10.53 10.57
C LEU A 144 -2.00 12.03 10.21
N PRO A 145 -2.21 12.36 8.92
CA PRO A 145 -2.55 13.73 8.52
C PRO A 145 -3.77 14.26 9.28
N PRO A 146 -3.87 15.59 9.53
CA PRO A 146 -4.94 16.19 10.32
C PRO A 146 -6.36 15.85 9.85
N ASP A 147 -6.56 15.76 8.51
CA ASP A 147 -7.86 15.48 7.90
C ASP A 147 -8.07 14.00 7.55
N ALA A 148 -7.19 13.13 8.02
CA ALA A 148 -7.25 11.71 7.71
C ALA A 148 -8.32 10.99 8.56
N VAL A 149 -9.05 10.10 7.91
CA VAL A 149 -9.96 9.16 8.57
C VAL A 149 -9.26 7.82 8.69
N LEU A 150 -9.01 7.34 9.92
CA LEU A 150 -8.42 6.02 10.17
C LEU A 150 -9.39 4.91 9.74
N LEU A 151 -8.96 4.03 8.86
CA LEU A 151 -9.81 2.98 8.29
C LEU A 151 -9.49 1.57 8.78
N ALA A 152 -8.23 1.27 9.10
CA ALA A 152 -7.84 -0.06 9.57
C ALA A 152 -6.65 -0.02 10.54
N THR A 153 -6.56 -1.07 11.37
CA THR A 153 -5.51 -1.31 12.35
C THR A 153 -5.08 -2.77 12.30
N SER A 154 -3.92 -3.10 12.88
CA SER A 154 -3.57 -4.44 13.33
C SER A 154 -3.41 -4.45 14.85
N ASP A 155 -3.18 -5.62 15.44
CA ASP A 155 -2.92 -5.73 16.90
C ASP A 155 -1.63 -5.00 17.31
N ALA A 156 -0.63 -4.96 16.42
CA ALA A 156 0.68 -4.38 16.69
C ALA A 156 0.81 -2.92 16.21
N VAL A 157 0.07 -2.51 15.18
CA VAL A 157 0.23 -1.22 14.51
C VAL A 157 -1.11 -0.50 14.38
N ALA A 158 -1.18 0.70 14.96
CA ALA A 158 -2.41 1.48 15.06
C ALA A 158 -2.86 2.08 13.71
N HIS A 159 -1.96 2.31 12.78
CA HIS A 159 -2.24 3.01 11.52
C HIS A 159 -1.94 2.10 10.32
N GLN A 160 -2.88 1.23 9.99
CA GLN A 160 -2.77 0.31 8.85
C GLN A 160 -3.41 0.84 7.57
N ALA A 161 -4.45 1.64 7.69
CA ALA A 161 -5.05 2.31 6.55
C ALA A 161 -5.75 3.61 6.97
N PHE A 162 -5.71 4.60 6.08
CA PHE A 162 -6.47 5.83 6.24
C PHE A 162 -6.98 6.35 4.88
N ARG A 163 -7.88 7.33 4.94
CA ARG A 163 -8.41 8.05 3.78
C ARG A 163 -8.28 9.56 3.97
N LEU A 164 -7.88 10.23 2.89
CA LEU A 164 -7.99 11.68 2.73
C LEU A 164 -9.06 11.98 1.69
N GLY A 165 -9.81 13.07 1.88
CA GLY A 165 -10.92 13.39 0.99
C GLY A 165 -11.90 12.21 0.87
N LYS A 166 -12.36 11.95 -0.35
CA LYS A 166 -13.29 10.85 -0.64
C LYS A 166 -12.59 9.65 -1.30
N HIS A 167 -11.55 9.89 -2.12
CA HIS A 167 -11.01 8.90 -3.04
C HIS A 167 -9.52 8.56 -2.83
N VAL A 168 -8.79 9.25 -1.94
CA VAL A 168 -7.37 8.97 -1.69
C VAL A 168 -7.22 8.05 -0.48
N ARG A 169 -6.71 6.84 -0.69
CA ARG A 169 -6.48 5.85 0.37
C ARG A 169 -5.03 5.44 0.47
N ALA A 170 -4.60 5.23 1.69
CA ALA A 170 -3.28 4.76 2.06
C ALA A 170 -3.42 3.46 2.84
N VAL A 171 -2.65 2.44 2.49
CA VAL A 171 -2.59 1.16 3.19
C VAL A 171 -1.13 0.77 3.45
N GLN A 172 -0.80 0.37 4.69
CA GLN A 172 0.56 -0.08 5.03
C GLN A 172 0.82 -1.50 4.51
N PHE A 173 -0.19 -2.34 4.49
CA PHE A 173 -0.15 -3.71 3.99
C PHE A 173 -0.13 -3.79 2.45
N HIS A 174 0.18 -4.98 1.94
CA HIS A 174 0.40 -5.27 0.52
C HIS A 174 -0.76 -6.08 -0.10
N PRO A 175 -1.85 -5.45 -0.59
CA PRO A 175 -2.93 -6.19 -1.26
C PRO A 175 -2.49 -6.81 -2.60
N GLU A 176 -1.40 -6.30 -3.20
CA GLU A 176 -0.82 -6.83 -4.42
C GLU A 176 -0.03 -8.14 -4.19
N ALA A 177 0.40 -8.41 -2.96
CA ALA A 177 1.24 -9.55 -2.61
C ALA A 177 0.42 -10.75 -2.13
N SER A 178 0.93 -11.97 -2.38
CA SER A 178 0.41 -13.25 -1.93
C SER A 178 1.47 -14.05 -1.17
N SER A 179 1.13 -15.20 -0.62
CA SER A 179 2.11 -16.09 0.04
C SER A 179 3.26 -16.50 -0.88
N GLN A 180 3.02 -16.58 -2.19
CA GLN A 180 4.07 -16.93 -3.17
C GLN A 180 5.17 -15.86 -3.26
N ASP A 181 4.82 -14.61 -3.02
CA ASP A 181 5.76 -13.49 -3.10
C ASP A 181 6.77 -13.47 -1.95
N LEU A 182 6.44 -14.11 -0.82
CA LEU A 182 7.35 -14.26 0.32
C LEU A 182 8.60 -15.08 -0.03
N ARG A 183 8.50 -16.00 -1.01
CA ARG A 183 9.62 -16.85 -1.44
C ARG A 183 10.82 -16.09 -2.00
N ALA A 184 10.62 -14.81 -2.37
CA ALA A 184 11.67 -13.93 -2.84
C ALA A 184 12.28 -13.05 -1.72
N TRP A 185 11.84 -13.22 -0.47
CA TRP A 185 12.35 -12.40 0.64
C TRP A 185 13.74 -12.87 1.08
N ASP A 186 14.52 -11.93 1.60
CA ASP A 186 15.88 -12.18 2.10
C ASP A 186 15.83 -12.93 3.44
N GLU A 187 16.20 -14.22 3.39
CA GLU A 187 16.18 -15.10 4.56
C GLU A 187 17.19 -14.66 5.63
N THR A 188 18.34 -14.08 5.21
CA THR A 188 19.34 -13.57 6.15
C THR A 188 18.81 -12.38 6.93
N ALA A 189 18.17 -11.42 6.23
CA ALA A 189 17.57 -10.25 6.85
C ALA A 189 16.39 -10.59 7.79
N LEU A 190 15.69 -11.70 7.54
CA LEU A 190 14.65 -12.23 8.42
C LEU A 190 15.25 -12.89 9.65
N ALA A 191 16.31 -13.70 9.48
CA ALA A 191 16.99 -14.36 10.58
C ALA A 191 17.58 -13.36 11.59
N ASP A 192 18.09 -12.22 11.13
CA ASP A 192 18.55 -11.11 11.98
C ASP A 192 17.43 -10.51 12.84
N GLN A 193 16.17 -10.72 12.46
CA GLN A 193 14.97 -10.31 13.20
C GLN A 193 14.39 -11.47 14.05
N GLY A 194 15.04 -12.63 14.08
CA GLY A 194 14.57 -13.84 14.76
C GLY A 194 13.41 -14.54 14.06
N LEU A 195 13.23 -14.29 12.75
CA LEU A 195 12.16 -14.86 11.94
C LEU A 195 12.71 -15.91 10.97
N THR A 196 11.88 -16.91 10.67
CA THR A 196 12.20 -17.98 9.73
C THR A 196 11.33 -17.82 8.48
N LEU A 197 11.95 -17.73 7.30
CA LEU A 197 11.21 -17.59 6.04
C LEU A 197 10.20 -18.72 5.82
N THR A 198 10.58 -19.96 6.15
CA THR A 198 9.70 -21.14 6.02
C THR A 198 8.45 -21.02 6.87
N ASP A 199 8.55 -20.51 8.09
CA ASP A 199 7.40 -20.34 9.00
C ASP A 199 6.46 -19.25 8.50
N LEU A 200 7.02 -18.14 8.00
CA LEU A 200 6.23 -17.05 7.37
C LEU A 200 5.48 -17.53 6.13
N ILE A 201 6.14 -18.30 5.26
CA ILE A 201 5.50 -18.90 4.07
C ILE A 201 4.38 -19.85 4.50
N THR A 202 4.64 -20.74 5.47
CA THR A 202 3.65 -21.70 5.95
C THR A 202 2.43 -20.99 6.54
N ALA A 203 2.64 -19.98 7.36
CA ALA A 203 1.56 -19.18 7.92
C ALA A 203 0.74 -18.45 6.83
N ALA A 204 1.43 -17.85 5.85
CA ALA A 204 0.78 -17.17 4.74
C ALA A 204 0.03 -18.13 3.80
N ASP A 205 0.58 -19.32 3.51
CA ASP A 205 -0.08 -20.36 2.68
C ASP A 205 -1.37 -20.84 3.35
N ASN A 206 -1.40 -21.01 4.68
CA ASN A 206 -2.60 -21.43 5.42
C ASN A 206 -3.78 -20.46 5.30
N VAL A 207 -3.53 -19.18 5.06
CA VAL A 207 -4.56 -18.12 4.96
C VAL A 207 -4.64 -17.50 3.56
N ASN A 208 -3.96 -18.10 2.57
CA ASN A 208 -3.81 -17.49 1.24
C ASN A 208 -5.15 -17.36 0.49
N GLU A 209 -6.10 -18.23 0.71
CA GLU A 209 -7.44 -18.12 0.11
C GLU A 209 -8.18 -16.90 0.66
N GLU A 210 -8.21 -16.73 1.99
CA GLU A 210 -8.82 -15.56 2.65
C GLU A 210 -8.11 -14.26 2.25
N ASN A 211 -6.76 -14.26 2.25
CA ASN A 211 -5.96 -13.12 1.80
C ASN A 211 -6.32 -12.74 0.37
N THR A 212 -6.39 -13.72 -0.53
CA THR A 212 -6.70 -13.48 -1.94
C THR A 212 -8.10 -12.92 -2.13
N ALA A 213 -9.10 -13.48 -1.44
CA ALA A 213 -10.48 -13.02 -1.52
C ALA A 213 -10.64 -11.57 -1.00
N ALA A 214 -10.06 -11.26 0.16
CA ALA A 214 -10.14 -9.93 0.75
C ALA A 214 -9.40 -8.88 -0.08
N ALA A 215 -8.19 -9.19 -0.56
CA ALA A 215 -7.41 -8.30 -1.39
C ALA A 215 -8.07 -8.06 -2.77
N ALA A 216 -8.63 -9.10 -3.40
CA ALA A 216 -9.35 -8.96 -4.67
C ALA A 216 -10.62 -8.10 -4.51
N ASP A 217 -11.37 -8.25 -3.40
CA ASP A 217 -12.54 -7.40 -3.12
C ASP A 217 -12.15 -5.94 -2.92
N LEU A 218 -11.06 -5.68 -2.16
CA LEU A 218 -10.51 -4.34 -1.97
C LEU A 218 -10.15 -3.69 -3.32
N VAL A 219 -9.39 -4.39 -4.15
CA VAL A 219 -8.95 -3.89 -5.46
C VAL A 219 -10.14 -3.66 -6.40
N ARG A 220 -11.10 -4.58 -6.44
CA ARG A 220 -12.33 -4.44 -7.24
C ARG A 220 -13.14 -3.20 -6.84
N ARG A 221 -13.27 -2.93 -5.54
CA ARG A 221 -13.95 -1.74 -5.01
C ARG A 221 -13.19 -0.46 -5.35
N PHE A 222 -11.87 -0.47 -5.23
CA PHE A 222 -11.03 0.66 -5.65
C PHE A 222 -11.16 0.92 -7.16
N ALA A 223 -11.11 -0.14 -7.98
CA ALA A 223 -11.29 -0.03 -9.43
C ALA A 223 -12.64 0.60 -9.82
N ALA A 224 -13.70 0.32 -9.07
CA ALA A 224 -15.01 0.91 -9.31
C ALA A 224 -15.04 2.44 -9.10
N GLU A 225 -14.20 3.00 -8.23
CA GLU A 225 -14.07 4.46 -8.06
C GLU A 225 -13.35 5.14 -9.23
N VAL A 226 -12.48 4.42 -9.94
CA VAL A 226 -11.73 4.94 -11.10
C VAL A 226 -12.59 5.00 -12.37
N SER A 227 -13.61 4.16 -12.43
CA SER A 227 -14.47 3.97 -13.61
C SER A 227 -15.68 4.92 -13.67
N VAL A 228 -15.80 5.86 -12.74
CA VAL A 228 -16.94 6.80 -12.64
C VAL A 228 -16.67 8.13 -13.34
#